data_6229f856b490d775afe263cf6e31bb74
#
_entry.id   6229f856b490d775afe263cf6e31bb74
#
_cell.length_a   1.000
_cell.length_b   1.000
_cell.length_c   1.000
_cell.angle_alpha   90.00
_cell.angle_beta   90.00
_cell.angle_gamma   90.00
#
_symmetry.space_group_name_H-M   'P 1'
#
loop_
_entity.id
_entity.type
_entity.pdbx_description
1 polymer ?
#
loop_
_entity_poly.entity_id
_entity_poly.type
_entity_poly.pdbx_seq_one_letter_code
_entity_poly.pdbx_strand_id
1 'polypeptide(L)'
;YHKHNEQGKGEEILRRVKEGTSVAIVSDAGTPGISDPGSVVVEKCIEEGIEFEVLPGATAFTTALIYSGLDTTKFMFKGFFPRENKDKRSFIEDIKDRTETIIIYESPYRILDTIDTLKEGLGNRKVAICRELTKLHEEIFRGTLEEAKIHFEENAPKGEFVCVISGKTDKEIEEENTSKWISMSIEEHIIHY
;
A
#
# COMPACT_ATOMS: atom_id res chain seq x y z
N TYR A 1 -13.19 4.92 -19.55
CA TYR A 1 -11.87 4.32 -19.41
C TYR A 1 -11.77 3.69 -18.02
N HIS A 2 -11.58 2.38 -17.96
CA HIS A 2 -11.49 1.62 -16.73
C HIS A 2 -10.59 0.40 -16.94
N LYS A 3 -10.09 -0.20 -15.85
CA LYS A 3 -9.07 -1.26 -15.84
C LYS A 3 -9.33 -2.43 -16.84
N HIS A 4 -10.58 -2.78 -17.10
CA HIS A 4 -10.92 -3.88 -18.03
C HIS A 4 -10.90 -3.48 -19.52
N ASN A 5 -10.84 -2.18 -19.85
CA ASN A 5 -10.82 -1.72 -21.24
C ASN A 5 -9.59 -0.85 -21.57
N GLU A 6 -8.59 -0.81 -20.68
CA GLU A 6 -7.42 0.06 -20.82
C GLU A 6 -6.66 -0.13 -22.13
N GLN A 7 -6.47 -1.37 -22.57
CA GLN A 7 -5.73 -1.65 -23.81
C GLN A 7 -6.45 -1.07 -25.05
N GLY A 8 -7.69 -1.44 -25.28
CA GLY A 8 -8.43 -0.98 -26.47
C GLY A 8 -8.73 0.53 -26.46
N LYS A 9 -9.07 1.07 -25.28
CA LYS A 9 -9.31 2.51 -25.14
C LYS A 9 -8.01 3.32 -25.17
N GLY A 10 -6.91 2.76 -24.69
CA GLY A 10 -5.60 3.37 -24.80
C GLY A 10 -5.21 3.61 -26.25
N GLU A 11 -5.41 2.62 -27.14
CA GLU A 11 -5.15 2.77 -28.58
C GLU A 11 -6.04 3.84 -29.23
N GLU A 12 -7.29 3.91 -28.86
CA GLU A 12 -8.20 4.96 -29.34
C GLU A 12 -7.71 6.36 -28.92
N ILE A 13 -7.28 6.51 -27.65
CA ILE A 13 -6.73 7.76 -27.13
C ILE A 13 -5.49 8.18 -27.92
N LEU A 14 -4.53 7.26 -28.10
CA LEU A 14 -3.31 7.52 -28.85
C LEU A 14 -3.57 7.93 -30.29
N ARG A 15 -4.50 7.24 -30.97
CA ARG A 15 -4.89 7.59 -32.33
C ARG A 15 -5.41 9.02 -32.39
N ARG A 16 -6.29 9.45 -31.48
CA ARG A 16 -6.83 10.82 -31.43
C ARG A 16 -5.73 11.85 -31.17
N VAL A 17 -4.79 11.55 -30.28
CA VAL A 17 -3.66 12.44 -30.00
C VAL A 17 -2.79 12.60 -31.25
N LYS A 18 -2.49 11.53 -31.97
CA LYS A 18 -1.76 11.58 -33.24
C LYS A 18 -2.47 12.38 -34.35
N GLU A 19 -3.81 12.38 -34.30
CA GLU A 19 -4.65 13.20 -35.19
C GLU A 19 -4.73 14.67 -34.75
N GLY A 20 -3.97 15.08 -33.70
CA GLY A 20 -3.88 16.45 -33.21
C GLY A 20 -4.93 16.82 -32.16
N THR A 21 -5.65 15.85 -31.57
CA THR A 21 -6.63 16.10 -30.53
C THR A 21 -5.93 16.11 -29.16
N SER A 22 -6.17 17.15 -28.37
CA SER A 22 -5.75 17.15 -26.95
C SER A 22 -6.69 16.29 -26.12
N VAL A 23 -6.14 15.40 -25.30
CA VAL A 23 -6.88 14.48 -24.45
C VAL A 23 -6.46 14.65 -22.99
N ALA A 24 -7.41 14.76 -22.08
CA ALA A 24 -7.17 14.72 -20.64
C ALA A 24 -7.68 13.41 -20.04
N ILE A 25 -6.85 12.76 -19.21
CA ILE A 25 -7.25 11.60 -18.41
C ILE A 25 -7.51 12.09 -16.99
N VAL A 26 -8.70 11.79 -16.51
CA VAL A 26 -9.13 12.13 -15.14
C VAL A 26 -9.64 10.88 -14.43
N SER A 27 -9.52 10.84 -13.11
CA SER A 27 -10.12 9.83 -12.24
C SER A 27 -11.24 10.46 -11.39
N ASP A 28 -12.03 9.63 -10.73
CA ASP A 28 -13.12 10.09 -9.85
C ASP A 28 -12.57 10.90 -8.66
N ALA A 29 -11.38 10.52 -8.17
CA ALA A 29 -10.66 11.25 -7.12
C ALA A 29 -9.16 10.98 -7.22
N GLY A 30 -8.34 11.99 -6.92
CA GLY A 30 -6.89 11.88 -6.84
C GLY A 30 -6.17 11.86 -8.19
N THR A 31 -4.95 11.34 -8.19
CA THR A 31 -4.06 11.29 -9.35
C THR A 31 -4.30 10.05 -10.19
N PRO A 32 -4.67 10.17 -11.47
CA PRO A 32 -4.80 9.02 -12.37
C PRO A 32 -3.52 8.19 -12.46
N GLY A 33 -3.65 6.88 -12.71
CA GLY A 33 -2.51 5.97 -12.87
C GLY A 33 -1.94 5.40 -11.57
N ILE A 34 -2.36 5.89 -10.40
CA ILE A 34 -2.00 5.34 -9.09
C ILE A 34 -3.19 4.58 -8.52
N SER A 35 -3.17 3.26 -8.62
CA SER A 35 -4.31 2.36 -8.31
C SER A 35 -5.57 2.59 -9.15
N ASP A 36 -5.51 3.51 -10.08
CA ASP A 36 -6.52 3.90 -11.05
C ASP A 36 -6.02 3.68 -12.49
N PRO A 37 -6.90 3.62 -13.49
CA PRO A 37 -6.52 3.55 -14.88
C PRO A 37 -5.69 4.76 -15.34
N GLY A 38 -4.70 4.53 -16.21
CA GLY A 38 -3.88 5.60 -16.78
C GLY A 38 -2.46 5.18 -17.15
N SER A 39 -1.87 4.28 -16.38
CA SER A 39 -0.48 3.84 -16.58
C SER A 39 -0.21 3.28 -17.98
N VAL A 40 -1.15 2.49 -18.52
CA VAL A 40 -1.04 1.90 -19.88
C VAL A 40 -0.95 2.99 -20.97
N VAL A 41 -1.69 4.08 -20.83
CA VAL A 41 -1.62 5.18 -21.81
C VAL A 41 -0.29 5.91 -21.70
N VAL A 42 0.19 6.16 -20.48
CA VAL A 42 1.51 6.78 -20.24
C VAL A 42 2.63 5.93 -20.83
N GLU A 43 2.62 4.61 -20.58
CA GLU A 43 3.60 3.67 -21.14
C GLU A 43 3.62 3.76 -22.67
N LYS A 44 2.48 3.66 -23.31
CA LYS A 44 2.36 3.78 -24.77
C LYS A 44 2.79 5.16 -25.30
N CYS A 45 2.49 6.25 -24.62
CA CYS A 45 2.99 7.57 -25.00
C CYS A 45 4.52 7.63 -25.02
N ILE A 46 5.15 7.03 -24.00
CA ILE A 46 6.63 6.94 -23.92
C ILE A 46 7.18 6.10 -25.09
N GLU A 47 6.60 4.91 -25.32
CA GLU A 47 7.02 4.01 -26.41
C GLU A 47 6.92 4.66 -27.81
N GLU A 48 5.89 5.46 -28.02
CA GLU A 48 5.61 6.09 -29.32
C GLU A 48 6.16 7.54 -29.45
N GLY A 49 6.86 8.06 -28.42
CA GLY A 49 7.42 9.41 -28.42
C GLY A 49 6.37 10.52 -28.43
N ILE A 50 5.17 10.25 -27.89
CA ILE A 50 4.08 11.22 -27.77
C ILE A 50 4.28 12.03 -26.50
N GLU A 51 4.30 13.35 -26.62
CA GLU A 51 4.39 14.25 -25.48
C GLU A 51 3.15 14.18 -24.60
N PHE A 52 3.37 14.14 -23.29
CA PHE A 52 2.30 14.20 -22.29
C PHE A 52 2.76 14.98 -21.07
N GLU A 53 1.82 15.43 -20.27
CA GLU A 53 2.07 16.17 -19.04
C GLU A 53 1.34 15.48 -17.87
N VAL A 54 2.01 15.34 -16.73
CA VAL A 54 1.43 14.84 -15.49
C VAL A 54 1.22 16.00 -14.54
N LEU A 55 -0.03 16.32 -14.26
CA LEU A 55 -0.37 17.38 -13.31
C LEU A 55 -0.29 16.82 -11.87
N PRO A 56 0.38 17.54 -10.95
CA PRO A 56 0.39 17.16 -9.53
C PRO A 56 -1.03 17.12 -8.98
N GLY A 57 -1.34 16.07 -8.26
CA GLY A 57 -2.67 15.86 -7.67
C GLY A 57 -2.60 15.17 -6.31
N ALA A 58 -3.74 15.16 -5.63
CA ALA A 58 -3.87 14.48 -4.35
C ALA A 58 -3.71 12.97 -4.49
N THR A 59 -3.08 12.33 -3.48
CA THR A 59 -3.02 10.88 -3.37
C THR A 59 -3.30 10.47 -1.92
N ALA A 60 -4.22 9.53 -1.75
CA ALA A 60 -4.64 9.10 -0.40
C ALA A 60 -3.48 8.51 0.41
N PHE A 61 -2.59 7.74 -0.23
CA PHE A 61 -1.50 7.08 0.47
C PHE A 61 -0.46 8.06 1.05
N THR A 62 -0.14 9.15 0.36
CA THR A 62 0.79 10.17 0.87
C THR A 62 0.16 10.96 2.02
N THR A 63 -1.11 11.30 1.90
CA THR A 63 -1.88 11.96 2.97
C THR A 63 -1.94 11.07 4.22
N ALA A 64 -2.27 9.79 4.05
CA ALA A 64 -2.29 8.81 5.15
C ALA A 64 -0.91 8.65 5.80
N LEU A 65 0.16 8.60 5.01
CA LEU A 65 1.52 8.51 5.51
C LEU A 65 1.86 9.68 6.44
N ILE A 66 1.53 10.90 6.06
CA ILE A 66 1.73 12.08 6.91
C ILE A 66 0.88 11.99 8.18
N TYR A 67 -0.41 11.63 8.05
CA TYR A 67 -1.29 11.46 9.21
C TYR A 67 -0.88 10.33 10.16
N SER A 68 -0.15 9.33 9.66
CA SER A 68 0.24 8.18 10.47
C SER A 68 1.20 8.55 11.62
N GLY A 69 2.07 9.54 11.41
CA GLY A 69 3.18 9.87 12.32
C GLY A 69 4.29 8.80 12.32
N LEU A 70 4.27 7.85 11.40
CA LEU A 70 5.33 6.86 11.17
C LEU A 70 6.45 7.47 10.31
N ASP A 71 7.54 6.71 10.13
CA ASP A 71 8.67 7.17 9.31
C ASP A 71 8.23 7.41 7.86
N THR A 72 8.47 8.62 7.38
CA THR A 72 8.15 9.08 6.02
C THR A 72 9.37 9.07 5.09
N THR A 73 10.56 8.78 5.60
CA THR A 73 11.81 8.83 4.82
C THR A 73 11.96 7.64 3.89
N LYS A 74 11.47 6.49 4.33
CA LYS A 74 11.46 5.25 3.53
C LYS A 74 10.12 4.55 3.70
N PHE A 75 9.41 4.39 2.61
CA PHE A 75 8.10 3.73 2.61
C PHE A 75 7.88 2.94 1.31
N MET A 76 6.97 1.99 1.40
CA MET A 76 6.54 1.15 0.28
C MET A 76 5.02 1.24 0.12
N PHE A 77 4.55 1.72 -1.03
CA PHE A 77 3.14 1.63 -1.39
C PHE A 77 2.92 0.34 -2.18
N LYS A 78 2.07 -0.52 -1.67
CA LYS A 78 1.82 -1.87 -2.21
C LYS A 78 0.45 -2.01 -2.89
N GLY A 79 -0.32 -0.89 -3.04
CA GLY A 79 -1.66 -0.94 -3.60
C GLY A 79 -2.66 -1.64 -2.69
N PHE A 80 -3.62 -2.37 -3.26
CA PHE A 80 -4.60 -3.12 -2.48
C PHE A 80 -4.03 -4.42 -1.90
N PHE A 81 -4.43 -4.72 -0.66
CA PHE A 81 -4.07 -5.99 -0.03
C PHE A 81 -4.62 -7.18 -0.84
N PRO A 82 -3.85 -8.26 -1.03
CA PRO A 82 -4.28 -9.42 -1.83
C PRO A 82 -5.57 -10.05 -1.33
N ARG A 83 -6.31 -10.70 -2.25
CA ARG A 83 -7.56 -11.39 -1.91
C ARG A 83 -7.32 -12.87 -1.60
N GLU A 84 -6.52 -13.53 -2.44
CA GLU A 84 -6.29 -14.96 -2.36
C GLU A 84 -5.28 -15.30 -1.26
N ASN A 85 -5.54 -16.36 -0.51
CA ASN A 85 -4.70 -16.76 0.62
C ASN A 85 -3.24 -17.03 0.23
N LYS A 86 -3.00 -17.55 -0.98
CA LYS A 86 -1.64 -17.75 -1.49
C LYS A 86 -0.90 -16.42 -1.64
N ASP A 87 -1.58 -15.44 -2.20
CA ASP A 87 -0.99 -14.12 -2.46
C ASP A 87 -0.83 -13.33 -1.17
N LYS A 88 -1.74 -13.48 -0.19
CA LYS A 88 -1.59 -12.93 1.17
C LYS A 88 -0.31 -13.44 1.84
N ARG A 89 -0.04 -14.76 1.76
CA ARG A 89 1.20 -15.34 2.31
C ARG A 89 2.44 -14.79 1.64
N SER A 90 2.45 -14.73 0.31
CA SER A 90 3.55 -14.15 -0.45
C SER A 90 3.78 -12.67 -0.11
N PHE A 91 2.69 -11.92 0.08
CA PHE A 91 2.73 -10.53 0.49
C PHE A 91 3.36 -10.38 1.89
N ILE A 92 2.92 -11.17 2.87
CA ILE A 92 3.47 -11.15 4.24
C ILE A 92 4.96 -11.50 4.22
N GLU A 93 5.36 -12.54 3.49
CA GLU A 93 6.78 -12.92 3.35
C GLU A 93 7.64 -11.80 2.76
N ASP A 94 7.12 -11.04 1.79
CA ASP A 94 7.83 -9.91 1.20
C ASP A 94 8.02 -8.74 2.18
N ILE A 95 7.08 -8.53 3.11
CA ILE A 95 7.11 -7.34 3.98
C ILE A 95 7.52 -7.60 5.43
N LYS A 96 7.55 -8.85 5.90
CA LYS A 96 7.77 -9.17 7.32
C LYS A 96 9.10 -8.65 7.88
N ASP A 97 10.15 -8.65 7.05
CA ASP A 97 11.49 -8.23 7.45
C ASP A 97 11.85 -6.80 7.00
N ARG A 98 10.90 -6.09 6.37
CA ARG A 98 11.11 -4.73 5.92
C ARG A 98 11.13 -3.75 7.07
N THR A 99 12.06 -2.81 7.03
CA THR A 99 12.17 -1.69 7.98
C THR A 99 11.42 -0.45 7.50
N GLU A 100 11.06 -0.40 6.23
CA GLU A 100 10.30 0.69 5.63
C GLU A 100 8.85 0.70 6.11
N THR A 101 8.24 1.86 6.18
CA THR A 101 6.79 2.00 6.40
C THR A 101 6.02 1.43 5.21
N ILE A 102 5.04 0.58 5.48
CA ILE A 102 4.25 -0.12 4.46
C ILE A 102 2.88 0.52 4.36
N ILE A 103 2.43 0.80 3.14
CA ILE A 103 1.13 1.43 2.89
C ILE A 103 0.32 0.55 1.96
N ILE A 104 -0.92 0.27 2.35
CA ILE A 104 -1.87 -0.51 1.55
C ILE A 104 -3.23 0.17 1.53
N TYR A 105 -3.99 -0.07 0.47
CA TYR A 105 -5.42 0.21 0.40
C TYR A 105 -6.25 -1.00 0.79
N GLU A 106 -7.40 -0.75 1.41
CA GLU A 106 -8.32 -1.82 1.76
C GLU A 106 -9.79 -1.38 1.69
N SER A 107 -10.65 -2.35 1.47
CA SER A 107 -12.10 -2.15 1.47
C SER A 107 -12.71 -2.37 2.86
N PRO A 108 -13.88 -1.79 3.15
CA PRO A 108 -14.54 -1.96 4.44
C PRO A 108 -14.91 -3.41 4.75
N TYR A 109 -15.16 -4.20 3.71
CA TYR A 109 -15.57 -5.61 3.88
C TYR A 109 -14.43 -6.55 4.26
N ARG A 110 -13.18 -6.11 4.11
CA ARG A 110 -12.00 -6.96 4.33
C ARG A 110 -11.05 -6.44 5.40
N ILE A 111 -11.27 -5.22 5.88
CA ILE A 111 -10.33 -4.55 6.80
C ILE A 111 -10.03 -5.40 8.05
N LEU A 112 -11.04 -6.03 8.65
CA LEU A 112 -10.86 -6.88 9.84
C LEU A 112 -10.01 -8.13 9.53
N ASP A 113 -10.32 -8.83 8.44
CA ASP A 113 -9.54 -9.99 7.98
C ASP A 113 -8.10 -9.60 7.60
N THR A 114 -7.94 -8.42 7.02
CA THR A 114 -6.61 -7.87 6.68
C THR A 114 -5.81 -7.55 7.95
N ILE A 115 -6.42 -6.94 8.96
CA ILE A 115 -5.78 -6.66 10.26
C ILE A 115 -5.33 -7.97 10.92
N ASP A 116 -6.19 -9.00 10.93
CA ASP A 116 -5.84 -10.32 11.47
C ASP A 116 -4.66 -10.94 10.74
N THR A 117 -4.71 -10.94 9.40
CA THR A 117 -3.62 -11.48 8.56
C THR A 117 -2.29 -10.75 8.80
N LEU A 118 -2.34 -9.41 8.90
CA LEU A 118 -1.15 -8.60 9.18
C LEU A 118 -0.61 -8.89 10.59
N LYS A 119 -1.48 -8.98 11.60
CA LYS A 119 -1.08 -9.29 12.98
C LYS A 119 -0.44 -10.68 13.10
N GLU A 120 -1.03 -11.69 12.45
CA GLU A 120 -0.48 -13.05 12.42
C GLU A 120 0.90 -13.11 11.77
N GLY A 121 1.09 -12.39 10.67
CA GLY A 121 2.33 -12.43 9.89
C GLY A 121 3.44 -11.49 10.34
N LEU A 122 3.09 -10.34 10.92
CA LEU A 122 4.04 -9.28 11.26
C LEU A 122 4.18 -9.06 12.78
N GLY A 123 3.35 -9.70 13.60
CA GLY A 123 3.23 -9.36 15.01
C GLY A 123 2.38 -8.11 15.26
N ASN A 124 2.35 -7.64 16.50
CA ASN A 124 1.51 -6.50 16.91
C ASN A 124 2.17 -5.14 16.60
N ARG A 125 2.46 -4.88 15.32
CA ARG A 125 3.09 -3.63 14.87
C ARG A 125 2.20 -2.41 15.07
N LYS A 126 2.85 -1.25 15.14
CA LYS A 126 2.13 0.05 15.09
C LYS A 126 1.49 0.22 13.72
N VAL A 127 0.29 0.78 13.74
CA VAL A 127 -0.49 1.05 12.52
C VAL A 127 -1.25 2.35 12.65
N ALA A 128 -1.39 3.06 11.54
CA ALA A 128 -2.42 4.08 11.39
C ALA A 128 -3.39 3.61 10.30
N ILE A 129 -4.66 3.67 10.59
CA ILE A 129 -5.73 3.32 9.65
C ILE A 129 -6.54 4.58 9.38
N CYS A 130 -6.44 5.10 8.17
CA CYS A 130 -7.15 6.28 7.72
C CYS A 130 -8.37 5.85 6.90
N ARG A 131 -9.53 6.33 7.30
CA ARG A 131 -10.81 6.05 6.64
C ARG A 131 -11.34 7.31 6.02
N GLU A 132 -11.88 7.22 4.80
CA GLU A 132 -12.60 8.30 4.12
C GLU A 132 -11.84 9.65 4.14
N LEU A 133 -10.52 9.61 3.90
CA LEU A 133 -9.67 10.80 3.89
C LEU A 133 -10.27 11.91 3.04
N THR A 134 -10.27 13.13 3.57
CA THR A 134 -10.82 14.36 2.97
C THR A 134 -12.33 14.37 2.75
N LYS A 135 -13.06 13.37 3.24
CA LYS A 135 -14.52 13.27 3.14
C LYS A 135 -15.20 13.59 4.48
N LEU A 136 -16.54 13.69 4.48
CA LEU A 136 -17.34 14.03 5.67
C LEU A 136 -17.13 13.08 6.88
N HIS A 137 -16.83 11.82 6.61
CA HIS A 137 -16.63 10.79 7.63
C HIS A 137 -15.17 10.39 7.78
N GLU A 138 -14.27 11.35 7.61
CA GLU A 138 -12.84 11.12 7.84
C GLU A 138 -12.59 10.65 9.27
N GLU A 139 -11.83 9.60 9.39
CA GLU A 139 -11.38 9.06 10.67
C GLU A 139 -9.92 8.59 10.56
N ILE A 140 -9.13 8.89 11.58
CA ILE A 140 -7.73 8.49 11.61
C ILE A 140 -7.47 7.77 12.94
N PHE A 141 -7.45 6.46 12.89
CA PHE A 141 -7.04 5.60 14.00
C PHE A 141 -5.51 5.50 14.04
N ARG A 142 -4.93 5.52 15.25
CA ARG A 142 -3.50 5.26 15.49
C ARG A 142 -3.35 4.38 16.72
N GLY A 143 -2.57 3.30 16.58
CA GLY A 143 -2.35 2.35 17.65
C GLY A 143 -1.54 1.15 17.14
N THR A 144 -1.83 -0.01 17.69
CA THR A 144 -1.30 -1.31 17.24
C THR A 144 -2.35 -2.06 16.41
N LEU A 145 -1.93 -3.12 15.72
CA LEU A 145 -2.85 -3.97 14.96
C LEU A 145 -3.94 -4.59 15.85
N GLU A 146 -3.61 -4.93 17.11
CA GLU A 146 -4.57 -5.47 18.07
C GLU A 146 -5.61 -4.43 18.49
N GLU A 147 -5.16 -3.21 18.83
CA GLU A 147 -6.06 -2.10 19.16
C GLU A 147 -6.93 -1.70 17.97
N ALA A 148 -6.38 -1.74 16.75
CA ALA A 148 -7.13 -1.48 15.53
C ALA A 148 -8.24 -2.52 15.32
N LYS A 149 -7.97 -3.80 15.58
CA LYS A 149 -8.98 -4.85 15.49
C LYS A 149 -10.15 -4.56 16.41
N ILE A 150 -9.87 -4.31 17.70
CA ILE A 150 -10.89 -3.99 18.70
C ILE A 150 -11.74 -2.77 18.26
N HIS A 151 -11.06 -1.69 17.84
CA HIS A 151 -11.71 -0.47 17.40
C HIS A 151 -12.69 -0.69 16.24
N PHE A 152 -12.30 -1.45 15.21
CA PHE A 152 -13.14 -1.69 14.03
C PHE A 152 -14.15 -2.84 14.21
N GLU A 153 -14.00 -3.69 15.21
CA GLU A 153 -15.08 -4.62 15.62
C GLU A 153 -16.23 -3.87 16.32
N GLU A 154 -15.91 -2.87 17.13
CA GLU A 154 -16.90 -2.03 17.82
C GLU A 154 -17.56 -0.99 16.88
N ASN A 155 -16.80 -0.50 15.90
CA ASN A 155 -17.21 0.53 14.96
C ASN A 155 -17.25 -0.03 13.53
N ALA A 156 -18.39 -0.54 13.10
CA ALA A 156 -18.57 -1.21 11.81
C ALA A 156 -17.89 -0.45 10.65
N PRO A 157 -16.91 -1.05 9.95
CA PRO A 157 -16.14 -0.39 8.90
C PRO A 157 -17.03 0.04 7.73
N LYS A 158 -16.87 1.29 7.27
CA LYS A 158 -17.55 1.82 6.07
C LYS A 158 -16.60 2.73 5.31
N GLY A 159 -16.76 2.78 3.99
CA GLY A 159 -15.94 3.63 3.13
C GLY A 159 -14.58 2.99 2.76
N GLU A 160 -13.63 3.80 2.34
CA GLU A 160 -12.32 3.39 1.84
C GLU A 160 -11.25 3.56 2.90
N PHE A 161 -10.32 2.62 2.96
CA PHE A 161 -9.28 2.59 3.97
C PHE A 161 -7.87 2.66 3.37
N VAL A 162 -7.01 3.41 4.05
CA VAL A 162 -5.57 3.37 3.85
C VAL A 162 -4.94 2.91 5.16
N CYS A 163 -4.24 1.77 5.13
CA CYS A 163 -3.49 1.28 6.26
C CYS A 163 -2.01 1.62 6.09
N VAL A 164 -1.44 2.25 7.10
CA VAL A 164 -0.02 2.60 7.17
C VAL A 164 0.58 1.82 8.33
N ILE A 165 1.45 0.87 8.03
CA ILE A 165 2.01 -0.10 8.98
C ILE A 165 3.50 0.22 9.19
N SER A 166 3.96 0.25 10.44
CA SER A 166 5.39 0.40 10.72
C SER A 166 6.20 -0.76 10.15
N GLY A 167 7.38 -0.48 9.66
CA GLY A 167 8.38 -1.50 9.40
C GLY A 167 8.84 -2.19 10.68
N LYS A 168 9.70 -3.18 10.53
CA LYS A 168 10.37 -3.86 11.63
C LYS A 168 11.30 -2.87 12.33
N THR A 169 11.27 -2.83 13.64
CA THR A 169 12.10 -1.92 14.45
C THR A 169 13.49 -2.51 14.66
N ASP A 170 14.50 -1.65 14.89
CA ASP A 170 15.85 -2.08 15.23
C ASP A 170 15.85 -2.99 16.47
N LYS A 171 14.97 -2.72 17.44
CA LYS A 171 14.80 -3.55 18.63
C LYS A 171 14.31 -4.97 18.28
N GLU A 172 13.34 -5.11 17.41
CA GLU A 172 12.84 -6.42 16.94
C GLU A 172 13.95 -7.19 16.20
N ILE A 173 14.76 -6.48 15.41
CA ILE A 173 15.91 -7.06 14.69
C ILE A 173 16.97 -7.56 15.68
N GLU A 174 17.29 -6.76 16.70
CA GLU A 174 18.26 -7.12 17.75
C GLU A 174 17.76 -8.33 18.57
N GLU A 175 16.49 -8.35 18.98
CA GLU A 175 15.88 -9.44 19.72
C GLU A 175 15.90 -10.75 18.91
N GLU A 176 15.58 -10.71 17.63
CA GLU A 176 15.65 -11.87 16.75
C GLU A 176 17.08 -12.36 16.54
N ASN A 177 18.02 -11.44 16.33
CA ASN A 177 19.44 -11.79 16.21
C ASN A 177 19.94 -12.45 17.50
N THR A 178 19.62 -11.86 18.66
CA THR A 178 19.98 -12.41 19.97
C THR A 178 19.38 -13.80 20.17
N SER A 179 18.12 -14.01 19.82
CA SER A 179 17.44 -15.30 19.93
C SER A 179 18.07 -16.35 19.00
N LYS A 180 18.44 -15.98 17.78
CA LYS A 180 19.18 -16.83 16.84
C LYS A 180 20.54 -17.23 17.42
N TRP A 181 21.29 -16.25 17.95
CA TRP A 181 22.58 -16.50 18.60
C TRP A 181 22.48 -17.49 19.75
N ILE A 182 21.51 -17.33 20.63
CA ILE A 182 21.32 -18.22 21.79
C ILE A 182 20.93 -19.64 21.35
N SER A 183 20.21 -19.81 20.25
CA SER A 183 19.76 -21.10 19.74
C SER A 183 20.80 -21.84 18.88
N MET A 184 21.85 -21.16 18.43
CA MET A 184 22.91 -21.76 17.62
C MET A 184 23.81 -22.70 18.43
N SER A 185 24.19 -23.83 17.83
CA SER A 185 25.23 -24.70 18.38
C SER A 185 26.63 -24.02 18.28
N ILE A 186 27.59 -24.52 19.05
CA ILE A 186 28.99 -24.00 19.01
C ILE A 186 29.57 -24.11 17.60
N GLU A 187 29.24 -25.15 16.86
CA GLU A 187 29.69 -25.38 15.48
C GLU A 187 29.10 -24.34 14.52
N GLU A 188 27.83 -24.03 14.64
CA GLU A 188 27.15 -23.00 13.85
C GLU A 188 27.69 -21.59 14.15
N HIS A 189 28.05 -21.31 15.41
CA HIS A 189 28.72 -20.06 15.77
C HIS A 189 30.07 -19.87 15.08
N ILE A 190 30.87 -20.95 14.98
CA ILE A 190 32.18 -20.92 14.34
C ILE A 190 32.07 -20.71 12.82
N ILE A 191 31.04 -21.23 12.19
CA ILE A 191 30.84 -21.09 10.72
C ILE A 191 30.35 -19.68 10.36
N HIS A 192 29.71 -18.98 11.30
CA HIS A 192 29.15 -17.65 11.07
C HIS A 192 30.14 -16.50 11.28
N TYR A 193 31.31 -16.80 11.83
CA TYR A 193 32.50 -15.91 11.97
C TYR A 193 33.49 -16.16 10.82
#